data_14fceee27d94f262b937be275f6b51e5
#
_entry.id   14fceee27d94f262b937be275f6b51e5
#
_cell.length_a   1.000
_cell.length_b   1.000
_cell.length_c   1.000
_cell.angle_alpha   90.00
_cell.angle_beta   90.00
_cell.angle_gamma   90.00
#
_symmetry.space_group_name_H-M   'P 1'
#
loop_
_entity.id
_entity.type
_entity.pdbx_description
1 polymer ?
#
loop_
_entity_poly.entity_id
_entity_poly.type
_entity_poly.pdbx_seq_one_letter_code
_entity_poly.pdbx_strand_id
1 'polypeptide(L)'
;MTDFLNENSPTLGWVWAESYRPKTLDECILPAATMKQLKSMVESNSVPHLLLSGNAGIGKTTVARALVHDMGGEMLFINASLESGIDTIRNKVMKFSSVLSLENKPKFLLFDEFDGLSRQAMESLRGIIEEFKNVRFFFTCNYK
;
A
#
# COMPACT_ATOMS: atom_id res chain seq x y z
N MET A 1 -15.75 28.96 21.08
CA MET A 1 -15.63 28.72 19.65
C MET A 1 -14.65 27.56 19.46
N THR A 2 -15.05 26.45 19.94
CA THR A 2 -14.28 25.19 20.01
C THR A 2 -15.34 24.11 20.11
N ASP A 3 -15.46 23.28 19.14
CA ASP A 3 -16.14 21.98 19.23
C ASP A 3 -16.55 21.51 17.82
N PHE A 4 -15.54 21.24 17.00
CA PHE A 4 -15.79 20.56 15.71
C PHE A 4 -15.10 19.19 15.59
N LEU A 5 -14.76 18.57 16.72
CA LEU A 5 -14.27 17.18 16.73
C LEU A 5 -15.12 16.37 17.72
N ASN A 6 -16.40 16.23 17.40
CA ASN A 6 -17.22 15.21 18.05
C ASN A 6 -17.12 13.93 17.21
N GLU A 7 -16.31 12.97 17.66
CA GLU A 7 -16.06 11.68 17.02
C GLU A 7 -17.29 10.75 16.93
N ASN A 8 -18.49 11.25 17.24
CA ASN A 8 -19.73 10.48 17.26
C ASN A 8 -20.80 10.96 16.26
N SER A 9 -20.43 11.63 15.19
CA SER A 9 -21.40 11.95 14.14
C SER A 9 -21.49 10.81 13.13
N PRO A 10 -22.65 10.19 12.92
CA PRO A 10 -22.86 9.19 11.87
C PRO A 10 -22.99 9.90 10.53
N THR A 11 -21.89 10.35 9.96
CA THR A 11 -21.88 11.00 8.66
C THR A 11 -21.37 10.05 7.59
N LEU A 12 -22.28 9.64 6.72
CA LEU A 12 -22.11 9.06 5.39
C LEU A 12 -21.59 7.60 5.30
N GLY A 13 -22.30 6.77 4.55
CA GLY A 13 -22.04 5.33 4.40
C GLY A 13 -20.65 4.93 3.91
N TRP A 14 -19.86 5.85 3.34
CA TRP A 14 -18.46 5.62 2.97
C TRP A 14 -17.51 5.63 4.17
N VAL A 15 -17.86 6.32 5.27
CA VAL A 15 -17.09 6.31 6.53
C VAL A 15 -17.12 4.93 7.19
N TRP A 16 -18.24 4.22 7.08
CA TRP A 16 -18.40 2.88 7.65
C TRP A 16 -17.46 1.87 6.98
N ALA A 17 -17.36 1.88 5.66
CA ALA A 17 -16.48 0.99 4.92
C ALA A 17 -15.01 1.17 5.30
N GLU A 18 -14.58 2.39 5.61
CA GLU A 18 -13.22 2.67 6.07
C GLU A 18 -13.04 2.29 7.54
N SER A 19 -14.03 2.54 8.40
CA SER A 19 -13.97 2.21 9.83
C SER A 19 -13.89 0.71 10.10
N TYR A 20 -14.53 -0.10 9.27
CA TYR A 20 -14.51 -1.57 9.36
C TYR A 20 -13.45 -2.24 8.46
N ARG A 21 -12.60 -1.47 7.82
CA ARG A 21 -11.51 -2.03 7.01
C ARG A 21 -10.53 -2.78 7.92
N PRO A 22 -10.20 -4.04 7.62
CA PRO A 22 -9.19 -4.79 8.34
C PRO A 22 -7.88 -4.02 8.47
N LYS A 23 -7.34 -3.94 9.67
CA LYS A 23 -6.08 -3.24 9.98
C LYS A 23 -4.91 -4.21 10.07
N THR A 24 -5.16 -5.44 10.47
CA THR A 24 -4.17 -6.51 10.61
C THR A 24 -4.46 -7.66 9.66
N LEU A 25 -3.46 -8.50 9.41
CA LEU A 25 -3.65 -9.70 8.60
C LEU A 25 -4.64 -10.66 9.23
N ASP A 26 -4.70 -10.74 10.55
CA ASP A 26 -5.65 -11.63 11.27
C ASP A 26 -7.11 -11.24 11.06
N GLU A 27 -7.37 -9.98 10.77
CA GLU A 27 -8.71 -9.49 10.44
C GLU A 27 -9.09 -9.74 8.96
N CYS A 28 -8.12 -10.09 8.12
CA CYS A 28 -8.34 -10.34 6.70
C CYS A 28 -8.83 -11.77 6.46
N ILE A 29 -9.79 -11.93 5.57
CA ILE A 29 -10.27 -13.25 5.12
C ILE A 29 -9.50 -13.64 3.86
N LEU A 30 -8.54 -14.55 4.00
CA LEU A 30 -7.64 -14.99 2.94
C LEU A 30 -7.57 -16.52 2.87
N PRO A 31 -7.24 -17.09 1.71
CA PRO A 31 -6.88 -18.51 1.61
C PRO A 31 -5.75 -18.86 2.58
N ALA A 32 -5.84 -20.02 3.24
CA ALA A 32 -4.88 -20.44 4.28
C ALA A 32 -3.42 -20.41 3.81
N ALA A 33 -3.15 -20.81 2.56
CA ALA A 33 -1.81 -20.77 1.99
C ALA A 33 -1.26 -19.34 1.86
N THR A 34 -2.09 -18.41 1.40
CA THR A 34 -1.73 -16.98 1.27
C THR A 34 -1.49 -16.37 2.64
N MET A 35 -2.37 -16.62 3.60
CA MET A 35 -2.23 -16.15 4.98
C MET A 35 -0.90 -16.63 5.59
N LYS A 36 -0.58 -17.91 5.42
CA LYS A 36 0.67 -18.50 5.92
C LYS A 36 1.90 -17.82 5.32
N GLN A 37 1.88 -17.55 4.01
CA GLN A 37 2.98 -16.85 3.35
C GLN A 37 3.17 -15.42 3.89
N LEU A 38 2.08 -14.67 4.01
CA LEU A 38 2.14 -13.28 4.53
C LEU A 38 2.62 -13.24 5.98
N LYS A 39 2.12 -14.13 6.83
CA LYS A 39 2.58 -14.22 8.23
C LYS A 39 4.06 -14.60 8.34
N SER A 40 4.53 -15.51 7.51
CA SER A 40 5.96 -15.86 7.46
C SER A 40 6.85 -14.68 7.07
N MET A 41 6.37 -13.78 6.19
CA MET A 41 7.08 -12.54 5.85
C MET A 41 7.16 -11.59 7.05
N VAL A 42 6.09 -11.47 7.83
CA VAL A 42 6.07 -10.66 9.05
C VAL A 42 7.01 -11.23 10.10
N GLU A 43 6.94 -12.54 10.36
CA GLU A 43 7.78 -13.24 11.34
C GLU A 43 9.28 -13.15 11.01
N SER A 44 9.63 -13.27 9.72
CA SER A 44 11.00 -13.15 9.26
C SER A 44 11.50 -11.71 9.13
N ASN A 45 10.63 -10.73 9.35
CA ASN A 45 10.87 -9.29 9.11
C ASN A 45 11.49 -9.02 7.73
N SER A 46 11.06 -9.80 6.73
CA SER A 46 11.59 -9.73 5.37
C SER A 46 10.48 -9.87 4.35
N VAL A 47 10.21 -8.78 3.65
CA VAL A 47 9.17 -8.73 2.61
C VAL A 47 9.83 -8.36 1.28
N PRO A 48 9.62 -9.15 0.22
CA PRO A 48 10.04 -8.78 -1.14
C PRO A 48 9.13 -7.69 -1.72
N HIS A 49 9.41 -7.25 -2.94
CA HIS A 49 8.40 -6.54 -3.72
C HIS A 49 7.23 -7.47 -4.01
N LEU A 50 6.00 -7.00 -3.87
CA LEU A 50 4.79 -7.81 -4.02
C LEU A 50 3.90 -7.31 -5.14
N LEU A 51 3.35 -8.24 -5.91
CA LEU A 51 2.26 -8.00 -6.84
C LEU A 51 1.01 -8.74 -6.37
N LEU A 52 -0.02 -7.99 -6.00
CA LEU A 52 -1.31 -8.52 -5.60
C LEU A 52 -2.29 -8.41 -6.78
N SER A 53 -2.56 -9.53 -7.43
CA SER A 53 -3.46 -9.59 -8.58
C SER A 53 -4.77 -10.31 -8.26
N GLY A 54 -5.84 -9.94 -8.93
CA GLY A 54 -7.14 -10.57 -8.78
C GLY A 54 -8.29 -9.63 -9.15
N ASN A 55 -9.51 -10.13 -9.07
CA ASN A 55 -10.71 -9.36 -9.40
C ASN A 55 -10.85 -8.10 -8.53
N ALA A 56 -11.59 -7.12 -9.03
CA ALA A 56 -11.94 -5.94 -8.24
C ALA A 56 -12.70 -6.33 -6.97
N GLY A 57 -12.48 -5.60 -5.89
CA GLY A 57 -13.23 -5.77 -4.63
C GLY A 57 -12.85 -6.95 -3.75
N ILE A 58 -11.80 -7.74 -4.08
CA ILE A 58 -11.39 -8.89 -3.25
C ILE A 58 -10.45 -8.53 -2.08
N GLY A 59 -10.18 -7.25 -1.85
CA GLY A 59 -9.42 -6.80 -0.69
C GLY A 59 -7.90 -6.66 -0.91
N LYS A 60 -7.38 -6.62 -2.14
CA LYS A 60 -5.94 -6.48 -2.43
C LYS A 60 -5.28 -5.31 -1.70
N THR A 61 -5.83 -4.12 -1.83
CA THR A 61 -5.34 -2.91 -1.17
C THR A 61 -5.42 -3.02 0.35
N THR A 62 -6.47 -3.65 0.87
CA THR A 62 -6.65 -3.88 2.31
C THR A 62 -5.58 -4.82 2.86
N VAL A 63 -5.29 -5.93 2.17
CA VAL A 63 -4.24 -6.88 2.55
C VAL A 63 -2.87 -6.23 2.52
N ALA A 64 -2.56 -5.41 1.49
CA ALA A 64 -1.30 -4.68 1.42
C ALA A 64 -1.12 -3.75 2.63
N ARG A 65 -2.17 -3.00 2.99
CA ARG A 65 -2.15 -2.11 4.16
C ARG A 65 -2.00 -2.87 5.47
N ALA A 66 -2.73 -3.98 5.64
CA ALA A 66 -2.64 -4.83 6.83
C ALA A 66 -1.22 -5.42 7.01
N LEU A 67 -0.60 -5.88 5.91
CA LEU A 67 0.77 -6.37 5.93
C LEU A 67 1.76 -5.29 6.38
N VAL A 68 1.65 -4.07 5.84
CA VAL A 68 2.52 -2.95 6.24
C VAL A 68 2.31 -2.59 7.71
N HIS A 69 1.07 -2.60 8.18
CA HIS A 69 0.73 -2.37 9.58
C HIS A 69 1.40 -3.41 10.49
N ASP A 70 1.27 -4.70 10.16
CA ASP A 70 1.85 -5.78 10.97
C ASP A 70 3.39 -5.80 10.93
N MET A 71 3.98 -5.24 9.87
CA MET A 71 5.42 -4.99 9.77
C MET A 71 5.89 -3.76 10.57
N GLY A 72 4.97 -2.99 11.16
CA GLY A 72 5.30 -1.71 11.79
C GLY A 72 5.90 -0.68 10.85
N GLY A 73 5.58 -0.77 9.57
CA GLY A 73 6.18 0.05 8.51
C GLY A 73 5.50 1.38 8.27
N GLU A 74 6.20 2.27 7.57
CA GLU A 74 5.66 3.49 7.00
C GLU A 74 5.24 3.24 5.55
N MET A 75 4.08 3.77 5.14
CA MET A 75 3.56 3.53 3.79
C MET A 75 3.26 4.82 3.06
N LEU A 76 3.77 4.93 1.84
CA LEU A 76 3.32 5.89 0.84
C LEU A 76 2.31 5.19 -0.10
N PHE A 77 1.10 5.75 -0.18
CA PHE A 77 0.05 5.27 -1.08
C PHE A 77 0.01 6.13 -2.35
N ILE A 78 0.03 5.49 -3.51
CA ILE A 78 -0.12 6.12 -4.83
C ILE A 78 -1.20 5.37 -5.60
N ASN A 79 -2.27 6.08 -5.98
CA ASN A 79 -3.22 5.53 -6.94
C ASN A 79 -2.71 5.80 -8.36
N ALA A 80 -2.31 4.75 -9.05
CA ALA A 80 -1.69 4.83 -10.36
C ALA A 80 -2.64 5.34 -11.45
N SER A 81 -3.94 5.14 -11.28
CA SER A 81 -4.96 5.63 -12.21
C SER A 81 -5.19 7.14 -12.11
N LEU A 82 -4.86 7.75 -10.98
CA LEU A 82 -5.09 9.18 -10.71
C LEU A 82 -3.83 10.03 -10.88
N GLU A 83 -2.65 9.43 -10.81
CA GLU A 83 -1.38 10.15 -10.90
C GLU A 83 -1.01 10.42 -12.36
N SER A 84 -0.87 11.68 -12.69
CA SER A 84 -0.46 12.13 -14.02
C SER A 84 1.06 12.34 -14.06
N GLY A 85 1.78 11.39 -14.63
CA GLY A 85 3.17 11.54 -14.99
C GLY A 85 4.16 10.86 -14.05
N ILE A 86 5.15 10.24 -14.67
CA ILE A 86 6.22 9.49 -14.00
C ILE A 86 7.11 10.37 -13.13
N ASP A 87 7.33 11.63 -13.52
CA ASP A 87 8.16 12.56 -12.75
C ASP A 87 7.52 12.91 -11.41
N THR A 88 6.20 13.05 -11.37
CA THR A 88 5.46 13.28 -10.14
C THR A 88 5.61 12.08 -9.19
N ILE A 89 5.48 10.86 -9.71
CA ILE A 89 5.69 9.62 -8.97
C ILE A 89 7.13 9.56 -8.44
N ARG A 90 8.12 9.79 -9.29
CA ARG A 90 9.54 9.77 -8.91
C ARG A 90 9.84 10.76 -7.78
N ASN A 91 9.34 11.99 -7.89
CA ASN A 91 9.52 13.01 -6.86
C ASN A 91 8.89 12.61 -5.52
N LYS A 92 7.69 12.00 -5.54
CA LYS A 92 7.03 11.49 -4.33
C LYS A 92 7.84 10.37 -3.68
N VAL A 93 8.31 9.41 -4.48
CA VAL A 93 9.14 8.29 -3.99
C VAL A 93 10.46 8.81 -3.43
N MET A 94 11.13 9.72 -4.12
CA MET A 94 12.38 10.33 -3.67
C MET A 94 12.22 11.04 -2.33
N LYS A 95 11.19 11.87 -2.19
CA LYS A 95 10.90 12.54 -0.91
C LYS A 95 10.64 11.55 0.21
N PHE A 96 9.80 10.54 -0.05
CA PHE A 96 9.47 9.52 0.94
C PHE A 96 10.70 8.67 1.35
N SER A 97 11.53 8.28 0.38
CA SER A 97 12.72 7.47 0.66
C SER A 97 13.82 8.23 1.38
N SER A 98 13.94 9.56 1.12
CA SER A 98 14.97 10.43 1.70
C SER A 98 14.67 10.85 3.15
N VAL A 99 13.43 10.81 3.58
CA VAL A 99 13.08 11.12 4.97
C VAL A 99 13.58 9.97 5.84
N LEU A 100 14.47 10.25 6.77
CA LEU A 100 14.91 9.27 7.76
C LEU A 100 13.75 9.00 8.72
N SER A 101 13.38 7.74 8.85
CA SER A 101 12.47 7.33 9.93
C SER A 101 13.22 7.42 11.26
N LEU A 102 12.71 8.20 12.21
CA LEU A 102 13.30 8.33 13.55
C LEU A 102 13.36 6.98 14.30
N GLU A 103 12.50 6.05 13.90
CA GLU A 103 12.36 4.73 14.54
C GLU A 103 12.89 3.58 13.66
N ASN A 104 13.63 3.89 12.59
CA ASN A 104 14.15 2.88 11.64
C ASN A 104 13.05 1.96 11.05
N LYS A 105 11.84 2.46 10.91
CA LYS A 105 10.72 1.69 10.35
C LYS A 105 10.96 1.33 8.89
N PRO A 106 10.60 0.12 8.46
CA PRO A 106 10.67 -0.24 7.05
C PRO A 106 9.71 0.61 6.22
N LYS A 107 10.14 0.98 5.02
CA LYS A 107 9.37 1.84 4.10
C LYS A 107 8.75 1.02 2.99
N PHE A 108 7.45 1.24 2.81
CA PHE A 108 6.65 0.58 1.79
C PHE A 108 5.99 1.61 0.89
N LEU A 109 5.90 1.28 -0.38
CA LEU A 109 5.17 2.07 -1.35
C LEU A 109 4.10 1.18 -1.99
N LEU A 110 2.85 1.58 -1.87
CA LEU A 110 1.72 0.87 -2.46
C LEU A 110 1.23 1.61 -3.69
N PHE A 111 1.43 1.00 -4.86
CA PHE A 111 0.80 1.38 -6.11
C PHE A 111 -0.53 0.66 -6.26
N ASP A 112 -1.62 1.39 -6.07
CA ASP A 112 -2.96 0.85 -6.29
C ASP A 112 -3.39 1.07 -7.74
N GLU A 113 -4.12 0.10 -8.29
CA GLU A 113 -4.58 0.12 -9.68
C GLU A 113 -3.45 0.30 -10.70
N PHE A 114 -2.36 -0.46 -10.51
CA PHE A 114 -1.15 -0.37 -11.33
C PHE A 114 -1.40 -0.60 -12.82
N ASP A 115 -2.42 -1.37 -13.17
CA ASP A 115 -2.90 -1.59 -14.53
C ASP A 115 -3.46 -0.32 -15.20
N GLY A 116 -3.71 0.74 -14.45
CA GLY A 116 -4.07 2.06 -14.98
C GLY A 116 -2.90 2.88 -15.52
N LEU A 117 -1.65 2.49 -15.28
CA LEU A 117 -0.48 3.18 -15.81
C LEU A 117 -0.27 2.93 -17.30
N SER A 118 0.23 3.95 -17.99
CA SER A 118 0.70 3.78 -19.37
C SER A 118 1.90 2.85 -19.41
N ARG A 119 2.11 2.17 -20.56
CA ARG A 119 3.28 1.32 -20.77
C ARG A 119 4.60 2.06 -20.53
N GLN A 120 4.70 3.30 -21.01
CA GLN A 120 5.89 4.13 -20.81
C GLN A 120 6.15 4.45 -19.33
N ALA A 121 5.08 4.69 -18.55
CA ALA A 121 5.20 4.90 -17.10
C ALA A 121 5.65 3.62 -16.38
N MET A 122 5.14 2.45 -16.78
CA MET A 122 5.57 1.16 -16.23
C MET A 122 7.06 0.86 -16.51
N GLU A 123 7.54 1.15 -17.72
CA GLU A 123 8.96 1.00 -18.09
C GLU A 123 9.85 1.93 -17.25
N SER A 124 9.42 3.16 -17.03
CA SER A 124 10.15 4.14 -16.21
C SER A 124 10.18 3.78 -14.72
N LEU A 125 9.14 3.11 -14.20
CA LEU A 125 9.10 2.63 -12.82
C LEU A 125 10.19 1.60 -12.51
N ARG A 126 10.65 0.82 -13.49
CA ARG A 126 11.77 -0.11 -13.31
C ARG A 126 13.00 0.61 -12.77
N GLY A 127 13.36 1.74 -13.38
CA GLY A 127 14.48 2.56 -12.89
C GLY A 127 14.28 3.08 -11.46
N ILE A 128 13.05 3.45 -11.10
CA ILE A 128 12.71 3.90 -9.75
C ILE A 128 12.89 2.75 -8.73
N ILE A 129 12.44 1.54 -9.05
CA ILE A 129 12.58 0.37 -8.18
C ILE A 129 14.06 0.03 -7.97
N GLU A 130 14.88 0.13 -9.00
CA GLU A 130 16.32 -0.13 -8.92
C GLU A 130 17.07 0.96 -8.14
N GLU A 131 16.61 2.21 -8.21
CA GLU A 131 17.21 3.37 -7.54
C GLU A 131 16.94 3.36 -6.03
N PHE A 132 15.71 3.04 -5.62
CA PHE A 132 15.27 3.14 -4.21
C PHE A 132 15.23 1.78 -3.50
N LYS A 133 16.38 1.17 -3.27
CA LYS A 133 16.52 -0.16 -2.65
C LYS A 133 16.05 -0.24 -1.19
N ASN A 134 15.94 0.89 -0.51
CA ASN A 134 15.46 0.99 0.87
C ASN A 134 13.93 1.01 0.99
N VAL A 135 13.21 0.99 -0.12
CA VAL A 135 11.75 0.95 -0.18
C VAL A 135 11.28 -0.39 -0.74
N ARG A 136 10.24 -0.96 -0.15
CA ARG A 136 9.56 -2.14 -0.71
C ARG A 136 8.33 -1.69 -1.48
N PHE A 137 8.21 -2.16 -2.70
CA PHE A 137 7.15 -1.78 -3.62
C PHE A 137 6.07 -2.85 -3.63
N PHE A 138 4.84 -2.44 -3.37
CA PHE A 138 3.64 -3.26 -3.47
C PHE A 138 2.79 -2.73 -4.61
N PHE A 139 2.28 -3.63 -5.42
CA PHE A 139 1.46 -3.31 -6.57
C PHE A 139 0.14 -4.05 -6.47
N THR A 140 -0.97 -3.39 -6.75
CA THR A 140 -2.24 -4.07 -6.96
C THR A 140 -2.67 -3.92 -8.41
N CYS A 141 -3.23 -4.95 -8.99
CA CYS A 141 -3.81 -4.91 -10.32
C CYS A 141 -5.09 -5.75 -10.39
N ASN A 142 -5.98 -5.35 -11.28
CA ASN A 142 -7.16 -6.12 -11.58
C ASN A 142 -6.82 -7.11 -12.70
N TYR A 143 -7.13 -8.37 -12.49
CA TYR A 143 -6.98 -9.40 -13.50
C TYR A 143 -8.15 -9.30 -14.48
N LYS A 144 -7.83 -9.23 -15.77
CA LYS A 144 -8.82 -9.44 -16.84
C LYS A 144 -8.51 -10.71 -17.56
#